data_4e10b5bc602b2c7b9facee925fb28997
#
_entry.id   4e10b5bc602b2c7b9facee925fb28997
#
_cell.length_a   1.000
_cell.length_b   1.000
_cell.length_c   1.000
_cell.angle_alpha   90.00
_cell.angle_beta   90.00
_cell.angle_gamma   90.00
#
_symmetry.space_group_name_H-M   'P 1'
#
loop_
_entity.id
_entity.type
_entity.pdbx_description
1 polymer ?
#
loop_
_entity_poly.entity_id
_entity_poly.type
_entity_poly.pdbx_seq_one_letter_code
_entity_poly.pdbx_strand_id
1 'polypeptide(L)'
;MILNQRKEIALSLLDTFKDAGNVALELRKKGLKKEIKSDNTPVTNGDIEVNHILTKKISTLTPEIPIISEETSSNKKNENLNNFWLIDPIDGTSSYINNKDEFTINAALIINKKPVLGVINAPDKKRLFYSYAPSNSFEIVNNQEINLINQKKKNINLITAVSYSNELKPDILKLHKEFKVNKYQKMKSSLKFCVIAAGEFDLYIAEPRAYEWDI
;
A
#
# COMPACT_ATOMS: atom_id res chain seq x y z
N MET A 1 -19.63 -11.19 -4.21
CA MET A 1 -18.39 -11.72 -4.86
C MET A 1 -17.84 -12.87 -4.04
N ILE A 2 -17.75 -14.07 -4.62
CA ILE A 2 -17.27 -15.28 -3.95
C ILE A 2 -15.72 -15.35 -3.93
N LEU A 3 -15.19 -16.23 -3.09
CA LEU A 3 -13.74 -16.36 -2.86
C LEU A 3 -12.93 -16.60 -4.15
N ASN A 4 -13.39 -17.51 -5.01
CA ASN A 4 -12.70 -17.83 -6.26
C ASN A 4 -12.59 -16.61 -7.20
N GLN A 5 -13.65 -15.82 -7.31
CA GLN A 5 -13.63 -14.58 -8.11
C GLN A 5 -12.60 -13.59 -7.57
N ARG A 6 -12.52 -13.42 -6.24
CA ARG A 6 -11.50 -12.53 -5.63
C ARG A 6 -10.09 -13.03 -5.92
N LYS A 7 -9.87 -14.35 -5.83
CA LYS A 7 -8.58 -14.96 -6.16
C LYS A 7 -8.20 -14.69 -7.62
N GLU A 8 -9.09 -14.93 -8.56
CA GLU A 8 -8.85 -14.68 -9.98
C GLU A 8 -8.53 -13.22 -10.28
N ILE A 9 -9.29 -12.29 -9.68
CA ILE A 9 -9.03 -10.84 -9.80
C ILE A 9 -7.65 -10.51 -9.22
N ALA A 10 -7.33 -10.97 -8.00
CA ALA A 10 -6.04 -10.71 -7.36
C ALA A 10 -4.88 -11.17 -8.26
N LEU A 11 -4.92 -12.42 -8.72
CA LEU A 11 -3.87 -12.98 -9.57
C LEU A 11 -3.76 -12.25 -10.92
N SER A 12 -4.88 -11.82 -11.49
CA SER A 12 -4.90 -11.04 -12.75
C SER A 12 -4.29 -9.64 -12.62
N LEU A 13 -4.15 -9.12 -11.40
CA LEU A 13 -3.56 -7.81 -11.13
C LEU A 13 -2.05 -7.87 -10.91
N LEU A 14 -1.47 -9.02 -10.54
CA LEU A 14 -0.07 -9.10 -10.12
C LEU A 14 0.91 -8.59 -11.15
N ASP A 15 0.77 -9.00 -12.41
CA ASP A 15 1.66 -8.53 -13.48
C ASP A 15 1.44 -7.06 -13.80
N THR A 16 0.17 -6.59 -13.76
CA THR A 16 -0.13 -5.15 -13.91
C THR A 16 0.55 -4.30 -12.85
N PHE A 17 0.59 -4.76 -11.59
CA PHE A 17 1.27 -4.05 -10.51
C PHE A 17 2.79 -4.06 -10.66
N LYS A 18 3.37 -5.15 -11.18
CA LYS A 18 4.81 -5.20 -11.51
C LYS A 18 5.14 -4.22 -12.64
N ASP A 19 4.33 -4.21 -13.71
CA ASP A 19 4.52 -3.32 -14.85
C ASP A 19 4.36 -1.85 -14.44
N ALA A 20 3.34 -1.52 -13.65
CA ALA A 20 3.17 -0.18 -13.09
C ALA A 20 4.39 0.24 -12.23
N GLY A 21 4.93 -0.67 -11.44
CA GLY A 21 6.16 -0.46 -10.66
C GLY A 21 7.37 -0.17 -11.54
N ASN A 22 7.55 -0.94 -12.61
CA ASN A 22 8.62 -0.74 -13.58
C ASN A 22 8.50 0.63 -14.28
N VAL A 23 7.29 1.00 -14.69
CA VAL A 23 7.01 2.32 -15.30
C VAL A 23 7.32 3.44 -14.30
N ALA A 24 6.90 3.32 -13.04
CA ALA A 24 7.23 4.31 -12.01
C ALA A 24 8.75 4.49 -11.86
N LEU A 25 9.50 3.38 -11.77
CA LEU A 25 10.97 3.42 -11.65
C LEU A 25 11.64 4.04 -12.88
N GLU A 26 11.16 3.72 -14.09
CA GLU A 26 11.69 4.29 -15.33
C GLU A 26 11.43 5.79 -15.43
N LEU A 27 10.22 6.25 -15.11
CA LEU A 27 9.87 7.68 -15.12
C LEU A 27 10.72 8.45 -14.12
N ARG A 28 10.91 7.91 -12.92
CA ARG A 28 11.79 8.49 -11.90
C ARG A 28 13.23 8.62 -12.41
N LYS A 29 13.76 7.59 -13.07
CA LYS A 29 15.12 7.60 -13.67
C LYS A 29 15.27 8.60 -14.81
N LYS A 30 14.23 8.79 -15.63
CA LYS A 30 14.20 9.76 -16.75
C LYS A 30 14.02 11.21 -16.28
N GLY A 31 13.62 11.42 -15.05
CA GLY A 31 13.31 12.74 -14.47
C GLY A 31 11.80 13.00 -14.38
N LEU A 32 11.34 13.30 -13.17
CA LEU A 32 9.92 13.51 -12.88
C LEU A 32 9.48 14.93 -13.24
N LYS A 33 8.33 15.03 -13.89
CA LYS A 33 7.54 16.26 -13.96
C LYS A 33 6.70 16.36 -12.71
N LYS A 34 6.81 17.48 -11.98
CA LYS A 34 6.16 17.67 -10.69
C LYS A 34 5.16 18.81 -10.78
N GLU A 35 4.00 18.62 -10.19
CA GLU A 35 2.97 19.63 -10.01
C GLU A 35 2.55 19.64 -8.54
N ILE A 36 1.97 20.74 -8.09
CA ILE A 36 1.43 20.88 -6.74
C ILE A 36 -0.09 20.91 -6.86
N LYS A 37 -0.76 19.99 -6.21
CA LYS A 37 -2.23 19.93 -6.14
C LYS A 37 -2.78 21.12 -5.33
N SER A 38 -4.08 21.37 -5.41
CA SER A 38 -4.76 22.45 -4.67
C SER A 38 -4.68 22.31 -3.14
N ASP A 39 -4.44 21.11 -2.65
CA ASP A 39 -4.23 20.80 -1.23
C ASP A 39 -2.77 20.90 -0.79
N ASN A 40 -1.89 21.45 -1.63
CA ASN A 40 -0.44 21.57 -1.45
C ASN A 40 0.33 20.24 -1.42
N THR A 41 -0.26 19.15 -1.83
CA THR A 41 0.46 17.87 -2.00
C THR A 41 1.12 17.79 -3.38
N PRO A 42 2.30 17.17 -3.51
CA PRO A 42 2.95 16.99 -4.80
C PRO A 42 2.31 15.82 -5.56
N VAL A 43 2.18 15.99 -6.87
CA VAL A 43 1.87 14.93 -7.83
C VAL A 43 2.92 14.90 -8.93
N THR A 44 3.21 13.74 -9.48
CA THR A 44 4.16 13.59 -10.57
C THR A 44 3.52 12.89 -11.77
N ASN A 45 4.20 12.95 -12.90
CA ASN A 45 3.80 12.13 -14.06
C ASN A 45 3.87 10.61 -13.76
N GLY A 46 4.60 10.19 -12.72
CA GLY A 46 4.61 8.82 -12.23
C GLY A 46 3.27 8.43 -11.63
N ASP A 47 2.73 9.27 -10.72
CA ASP A 47 1.42 9.06 -10.10
C ASP A 47 0.31 8.94 -11.16
N ILE A 48 0.33 9.84 -12.14
CA ILE A 48 -0.68 9.89 -13.22
C ILE A 48 -0.60 8.63 -14.09
N GLU A 49 0.59 8.22 -14.53
CA GLU A 49 0.76 7.06 -15.40
C GLU A 49 0.43 5.74 -14.69
N VAL A 50 0.88 5.58 -13.45
CA VAL A 50 0.52 4.42 -12.62
C VAL A 50 -0.99 4.36 -12.42
N ASN A 51 -1.63 5.50 -12.10
CA ASN A 51 -3.07 5.57 -11.99
C ASN A 51 -3.78 5.11 -13.26
N HIS A 52 -3.31 5.56 -14.44
CA HIS A 52 -3.88 5.16 -15.73
C HIS A 52 -3.77 3.64 -15.96
N ILE A 53 -2.62 3.05 -15.70
CA ILE A 53 -2.38 1.61 -15.84
C ILE A 53 -3.34 0.81 -14.95
N LEU A 54 -3.43 1.16 -13.67
CA LEU A 54 -4.24 0.43 -12.70
C LEU A 54 -5.73 0.58 -12.99
N THR A 55 -6.21 1.80 -13.20
CA THR A 55 -7.64 2.06 -13.45
C THR A 55 -8.13 1.39 -14.71
N LYS A 56 -7.34 1.39 -15.79
CA LYS A 56 -7.65 0.68 -17.04
C LYS A 56 -7.82 -0.83 -16.81
N LYS A 57 -6.88 -1.46 -16.11
CA LYS A 57 -6.96 -2.91 -15.82
C LYS A 57 -8.13 -3.24 -14.92
N ILE A 58 -8.32 -2.50 -13.84
CA ILE A 58 -9.38 -2.74 -12.86
C ILE A 58 -10.75 -2.56 -13.49
N SER A 59 -10.95 -1.51 -14.31
CA SER A 59 -12.21 -1.30 -15.05
C SER A 59 -12.53 -2.42 -16.03
N THR A 60 -11.51 -3.09 -16.58
CA THR A 60 -11.72 -4.25 -17.44
C THR A 60 -12.14 -5.49 -16.65
N LEU A 61 -11.59 -5.67 -15.44
CA LEU A 61 -11.88 -6.85 -14.59
C LEU A 61 -13.23 -6.75 -13.87
N THR A 62 -13.62 -5.54 -13.49
CA THR A 62 -14.83 -5.27 -12.68
C THR A 62 -15.50 -3.97 -13.13
N PRO A 63 -16.05 -3.91 -14.35
CA PRO A 63 -16.59 -2.68 -14.93
C PRO A 63 -17.75 -2.09 -14.14
N GLU A 64 -18.45 -2.91 -13.34
CA GLU A 64 -19.58 -2.51 -12.50
C GLU A 64 -19.17 -1.91 -11.15
N ILE A 65 -17.88 -2.01 -10.77
CA ILE A 65 -17.41 -1.51 -9.47
C ILE A 65 -16.69 -0.17 -9.66
N PRO A 66 -17.19 0.94 -9.06
CA PRO A 66 -16.57 2.25 -9.21
C PRO A 66 -15.16 2.28 -8.60
N ILE A 67 -14.31 3.12 -9.17
CA ILE A 67 -12.93 3.32 -8.71
C ILE A 67 -12.82 4.69 -8.05
N ILE A 68 -12.28 4.72 -6.84
CA ILE A 68 -11.85 5.91 -6.11
C ILE A 68 -10.32 5.88 -6.09
N SER A 69 -9.69 6.88 -6.68
CA SER A 69 -8.24 7.02 -6.67
C SER A 69 -7.85 8.38 -6.10
N GLU A 70 -6.73 8.43 -5.40
CA GLU A 70 -6.14 9.67 -4.92
C GLU A 70 -6.00 10.72 -6.04
N GLU A 71 -5.65 10.30 -7.26
CA GLU A 71 -5.38 11.19 -8.38
C GLU A 71 -6.63 11.66 -9.15
N THR A 72 -7.75 10.97 -8.98
CA THR A 72 -8.99 11.28 -9.73
C THR A 72 -10.17 11.66 -8.84
N SER A 73 -10.08 11.45 -7.55
CA SER A 73 -11.10 11.84 -6.58
C SER A 73 -10.97 13.34 -6.25
N SER A 74 -11.37 14.21 -7.17
CA SER A 74 -11.59 15.61 -6.85
C SER A 74 -12.67 15.69 -5.78
N ASN A 75 -12.31 15.91 -4.50
CA ASN A 75 -13.15 16.36 -3.35
C ASN A 75 -14.66 16.03 -3.38
N LYS A 76 -15.09 15.11 -4.23
CA LYS A 76 -16.45 14.60 -4.22
C LYS A 76 -16.55 13.70 -2.99
N LYS A 77 -17.27 14.16 -1.99
CA LYS A 77 -17.81 13.30 -0.96
C LYS A 77 -18.48 12.12 -1.68
N ASN A 78 -17.78 10.98 -1.74
CA ASN A 78 -18.33 9.75 -2.30
C ASN A 78 -19.31 9.20 -1.27
N GLU A 79 -20.48 9.82 -1.25
CA GLU A 79 -21.54 9.54 -0.30
C GLU A 79 -22.03 8.11 -0.54
N ASN A 80 -21.77 7.26 0.45
CA ASN A 80 -22.42 5.96 0.61
C ASN A 80 -22.14 4.84 -0.40
N LEU A 81 -20.95 4.79 -1.01
CA LEU A 81 -20.58 3.61 -1.76
C LEU A 81 -20.36 2.41 -0.81
N ASN A 82 -21.01 1.30 -1.10
CA ASN A 82 -20.82 0.04 -0.37
C ASN A 82 -19.73 -0.82 -1.01
N ASN A 83 -19.58 -0.72 -2.34
CA ASN A 83 -18.66 -1.51 -3.12
C ASN A 83 -17.87 -0.56 -4.02
N PHE A 84 -16.54 -0.58 -3.92
CA PHE A 84 -15.66 0.27 -4.71
C PHE A 84 -14.21 -0.21 -4.64
N TRP A 85 -13.40 0.23 -5.58
CA TRP A 85 -11.95 0.15 -5.47
C TRP A 85 -11.39 1.42 -4.86
N LEU A 86 -10.41 1.27 -3.98
CA LEU A 86 -9.53 2.34 -3.52
C LEU A 86 -8.16 2.15 -4.16
N ILE A 87 -7.60 3.21 -4.75
CA ILE A 87 -6.28 3.20 -5.37
C ILE A 87 -5.47 4.36 -4.84
N ASP A 88 -4.27 4.07 -4.39
CA ASP A 88 -3.19 5.03 -4.22
C ASP A 88 -2.07 4.65 -5.19
N PRO A 89 -1.90 5.39 -6.28
CA PRO A 89 -0.94 5.06 -7.34
C PRO A 89 0.51 5.11 -6.85
N ILE A 90 0.86 6.05 -5.98
CA ILE A 90 2.19 6.17 -5.38
C ILE A 90 2.07 6.70 -3.95
N ASP A 91 1.81 5.79 -3.00
CA ASP A 91 1.92 6.11 -1.57
C ASP A 91 3.38 6.40 -1.21
N GLY A 92 3.59 7.55 -0.64
CA GLY A 92 4.93 8.05 -0.37
C GLY A 92 5.53 8.83 -1.53
N THR A 93 4.75 9.65 -2.24
CA THR A 93 5.19 10.53 -3.35
C THR A 93 6.43 11.34 -3.01
N SER A 94 6.54 11.84 -1.77
CA SER A 94 7.75 12.53 -1.30
C SER A 94 9.00 11.63 -1.31
N SER A 95 8.87 10.36 -0.95
CA SER A 95 9.97 9.38 -1.02
C SER A 95 10.32 9.06 -2.47
N TYR A 96 9.31 8.87 -3.30
CA TYR A 96 9.46 8.64 -4.73
C TYR A 96 10.21 9.78 -5.42
N ILE A 97 9.82 11.04 -5.18
CA ILE A 97 10.47 12.24 -5.73
C ILE A 97 11.94 12.35 -5.30
N ASN A 98 12.27 11.98 -4.07
CA ASN A 98 13.60 12.09 -3.50
C ASN A 98 14.46 10.84 -3.66
N ASN A 99 14.13 9.97 -4.61
CA ASN A 99 14.85 8.72 -4.90
C ASN A 99 15.06 7.81 -3.68
N LYS A 100 14.08 7.81 -2.74
CA LYS A 100 14.07 6.88 -1.62
C LYS A 100 13.29 5.63 -2.00
N ASP A 101 13.71 4.51 -1.45
CA ASP A 101 13.17 3.18 -1.76
C ASP A 101 11.93 2.79 -0.93
N GLU A 102 11.20 3.80 -0.42
CA GLU A 102 10.06 3.64 0.48
C GLU A 102 8.77 4.21 -0.13
N PHE A 103 8.46 3.87 -1.38
CA PHE A 103 7.14 4.12 -1.95
C PHE A 103 6.45 2.82 -2.33
N THR A 104 5.13 2.84 -2.36
CA THR A 104 4.32 1.69 -2.73
C THR A 104 3.21 2.08 -3.70
N ILE A 105 2.70 1.09 -4.41
CA ILE A 105 1.56 1.17 -5.34
C ILE A 105 0.46 0.31 -4.73
N ASN A 106 -0.70 0.88 -4.47
CA ASN A 106 -1.74 0.24 -3.69
C ASN A 106 -3.08 0.19 -4.41
N ALA A 107 -3.77 -0.95 -4.30
CA ALA A 107 -5.20 -1.03 -4.59
C ALA A 107 -5.90 -2.00 -3.64
N ALA A 108 -7.11 -1.63 -3.23
CA ALA A 108 -7.98 -2.46 -2.40
C ALA A 108 -9.40 -2.52 -2.96
N LEU A 109 -9.98 -3.72 -2.98
CA LEU A 109 -11.40 -3.90 -3.28
C LEU A 109 -12.19 -3.91 -1.99
N ILE A 110 -13.14 -3.00 -1.89
CA ILE A 110 -14.07 -2.85 -0.78
C ILE A 110 -15.43 -3.42 -1.20
N ILE A 111 -15.96 -4.35 -0.43
CA ILE A 111 -17.32 -4.91 -0.61
C ILE A 111 -18.07 -4.81 0.71
N ASN A 112 -19.25 -4.22 0.68
CA ASN A 112 -20.06 -3.94 1.87
C ASN A 112 -19.24 -3.19 2.94
N LYS A 113 -18.49 -2.18 2.50
CA LYS A 113 -17.61 -1.34 3.36
C LYS A 113 -16.51 -2.12 4.09
N LYS A 114 -16.13 -3.30 3.59
CA LYS A 114 -15.03 -4.11 4.15
C LYS A 114 -14.00 -4.42 3.09
N PRO A 115 -12.71 -4.30 3.38
CA PRO A 115 -11.67 -4.73 2.44
C PRO A 115 -11.72 -6.24 2.28
N VAL A 116 -11.78 -6.70 1.03
CA VAL A 116 -11.89 -8.13 0.70
C VAL A 116 -10.77 -8.63 -0.20
N LEU A 117 -10.04 -7.71 -0.83
CA LEU A 117 -8.87 -7.97 -1.64
C LEU A 117 -7.96 -6.75 -1.57
N GLY A 118 -6.65 -6.97 -1.52
CA GLY A 118 -5.65 -5.92 -1.58
C GLY A 118 -4.42 -6.38 -2.36
N VAL A 119 -3.81 -5.44 -3.08
CA VAL A 119 -2.51 -5.63 -3.74
C VAL A 119 -1.64 -4.43 -3.44
N ILE A 120 -0.42 -4.67 -2.99
CA ILE A 120 0.59 -3.65 -2.69
C ILE A 120 1.90 -4.05 -3.37
N ASN A 121 2.43 -3.19 -4.22
CA ASN A 121 3.75 -3.37 -4.80
C ASN A 121 4.72 -2.34 -4.22
N ALA A 122 5.88 -2.79 -3.75
CA ALA A 122 7.02 -1.98 -3.34
C ALA A 122 8.16 -2.16 -4.36
N PRO A 123 8.18 -1.37 -5.46
CA PRO A 123 9.01 -1.67 -6.64
C PRO A 123 10.52 -1.65 -6.34
N ASP A 124 11.01 -0.66 -5.59
CA ASP A 124 12.43 -0.59 -5.19
C ASP A 124 12.87 -1.75 -4.31
N LYS A 125 11.95 -2.32 -3.53
CA LYS A 125 12.21 -3.48 -2.67
C LYS A 125 12.03 -4.80 -3.42
N LYS A 126 11.52 -4.76 -4.66
CA LYS A 126 11.15 -5.95 -5.46
C LYS A 126 10.24 -6.90 -4.69
N ARG A 127 9.29 -6.32 -3.94
CA ARG A 127 8.34 -7.04 -3.11
C ARG A 127 6.92 -6.70 -3.55
N LEU A 128 6.10 -7.70 -3.74
CA LEU A 128 4.68 -7.54 -4.05
C LEU A 128 3.87 -8.35 -3.05
N PHE A 129 2.90 -7.72 -2.44
CA PHE A 129 2.01 -8.32 -1.45
C PHE A 129 0.60 -8.35 -1.99
N TYR A 130 -0.14 -9.42 -1.71
CA TYR A 130 -1.54 -9.49 -2.05
C TYR A 130 -2.34 -10.37 -1.09
N SER A 131 -3.63 -10.07 -0.99
CA SER A 131 -4.58 -10.85 -0.20
C SER A 131 -5.94 -10.84 -0.90
N TYR A 132 -6.67 -11.94 -0.82
CA TYR A 132 -8.03 -12.05 -1.35
C TYR A 132 -9.03 -12.63 -0.35
N ALA A 133 -8.57 -12.89 0.88
CA ALA A 133 -9.39 -13.29 2.02
C ALA A 133 -8.55 -13.26 3.30
N PRO A 134 -9.16 -13.27 4.50
CA PRO A 134 -8.44 -13.18 5.78
C PRO A 134 -7.33 -14.22 5.97
N SER A 135 -7.47 -15.41 5.37
CA SER A 135 -6.47 -16.49 5.48
C SER A 135 -5.67 -16.71 4.20
N ASN A 136 -5.71 -15.77 3.27
CA ASN A 136 -5.05 -15.90 1.96
C ASN A 136 -4.27 -14.62 1.67
N SER A 137 -3.14 -14.46 2.37
CA SER A 137 -2.22 -13.34 2.25
C SER A 137 -0.84 -13.85 1.85
N PHE A 138 -0.25 -13.23 0.86
CA PHE A 138 0.96 -13.70 0.19
C PHE A 138 1.91 -12.54 -0.08
N GLU A 139 3.19 -12.88 -0.14
CA GLU A 139 4.25 -12.03 -0.65
C GLU A 139 4.93 -12.71 -1.84
N ILE A 140 5.24 -11.94 -2.88
CA ILE A 140 6.13 -12.36 -3.96
C ILE A 140 7.42 -11.57 -3.82
N VAL A 141 8.51 -12.29 -3.57
CA VAL A 141 9.87 -11.74 -3.47
C VAL A 141 10.83 -12.67 -4.20
N ASN A 142 11.74 -12.12 -5.02
CA ASN A 142 12.68 -12.91 -5.83
C ASN A 142 11.97 -14.00 -6.68
N ASN A 143 10.81 -13.70 -7.24
CA ASN A 143 9.96 -14.60 -8.01
C ASN A 143 9.45 -15.84 -7.22
N GLN A 144 9.53 -15.81 -5.90
CA GLN A 144 8.98 -16.83 -5.03
C GLN A 144 7.75 -16.30 -4.30
N GLU A 145 6.68 -17.10 -4.28
CA GLU A 145 5.48 -16.79 -3.51
C GLU A 145 5.57 -17.38 -2.12
N ILE A 146 5.33 -16.57 -1.12
CA ILE A 146 5.38 -16.93 0.30
C ILE A 146 3.99 -16.70 0.90
N ASN A 147 3.42 -17.72 1.54
CA ASN A 147 2.19 -17.55 2.31
C ASN A 147 2.52 -16.92 3.67
N LEU A 148 1.94 -15.74 3.95
CA LEU A 148 2.25 -14.95 5.13
C LEU A 148 1.62 -15.50 6.43
N ILE A 149 0.56 -16.29 6.34
CA ILE A 149 -0.10 -16.88 7.52
C ILE A 149 0.83 -17.83 8.28
N ASN A 150 1.73 -18.47 7.55
CA ASN A 150 2.65 -19.45 8.13
C ASN A 150 3.98 -18.84 8.57
N GLN A 151 4.13 -17.51 8.47
CA GLN A 151 5.37 -16.85 8.88
C GLN A 151 5.47 -16.80 10.40
N LYS A 152 6.51 -17.42 10.93
CA LYS A 152 6.82 -17.35 12.36
C LYS A 152 7.66 -16.10 12.62
N LYS A 153 7.34 -15.39 13.70
CA LYS A 153 8.16 -14.31 14.21
C LYS A 153 9.62 -14.78 14.37
N LYS A 154 10.55 -14.03 13.80
CA LYS A 154 11.99 -14.39 13.84
C LYS A 154 12.59 -14.33 15.24
N ASN A 155 12.07 -13.46 16.12
CA ASN A 155 12.54 -13.35 17.50
C ASN A 155 11.36 -13.12 18.44
N ILE A 156 11.00 -14.14 19.21
CA ILE A 156 9.87 -14.12 20.14
C ILE A 156 10.13 -13.29 21.40
N ASN A 157 11.38 -12.96 21.70
CA ASN A 157 11.78 -12.26 22.92
C ASN A 157 11.90 -10.74 22.72
N LEU A 158 11.80 -10.25 21.49
CA LEU A 158 11.92 -8.84 21.17
C LEU A 158 10.64 -8.32 20.53
N ILE A 159 10.10 -7.25 21.06
CA ILE A 159 9.00 -6.52 20.42
C ILE A 159 9.61 -5.40 19.59
N THR A 160 9.33 -5.42 18.31
CA THR A 160 9.83 -4.47 17.33
C THR A 160 8.68 -3.67 16.73
N ALA A 161 8.92 -2.39 16.45
CA ALA A 161 7.92 -1.52 15.85
C ALA A 161 8.43 -0.87 14.56
N VAL A 162 7.52 -0.56 13.67
CA VAL A 162 7.74 0.44 12.63
C VAL A 162 7.15 1.77 13.07
N SER A 163 7.76 2.87 12.62
CA SER A 163 7.32 4.22 12.91
C SER A 163 7.42 5.09 11.68
N TYR A 164 6.61 6.13 11.58
CA TYR A 164 6.68 7.11 10.50
C TYR A 164 7.82 8.14 10.67
N SER A 165 8.38 8.27 11.88
CA SER A 165 9.42 9.22 12.24
C SER A 165 10.49 8.58 13.12
N ASN A 166 11.71 9.14 13.09
CA ASN A 166 12.74 8.83 14.08
C ASN A 166 12.48 9.54 15.42
N GLU A 167 11.80 10.69 15.37
CA GLU A 167 11.38 11.44 16.55
C GLU A 167 9.92 11.13 16.81
N LEU A 168 9.67 10.40 17.88
CA LEU A 168 8.34 10.01 18.30
C LEU A 168 7.75 11.04 19.24
N LYS A 169 6.47 11.36 19.05
CA LYS A 169 5.72 12.19 19.98
C LYS A 169 5.58 11.53 21.35
N PRO A 170 5.41 12.30 22.43
CA PRO A 170 5.34 11.77 23.80
C PRO A 170 4.33 10.64 23.99
N ASP A 171 3.14 10.75 23.39
CA ASP A 171 2.10 9.73 23.50
C ASP A 171 2.49 8.42 22.81
N ILE A 172 3.14 8.50 21.65
CA ILE A 172 3.66 7.32 20.95
C ILE A 172 4.78 6.68 21.77
N LEU A 173 5.67 7.48 22.36
CA LEU A 173 6.72 6.98 23.26
C LEU A 173 6.15 6.29 24.49
N LYS A 174 5.06 6.81 25.06
CA LYS A 174 4.35 6.19 26.18
C LYS A 174 3.83 4.81 25.79
N LEU A 175 3.17 4.70 24.63
CA LEU A 175 2.69 3.42 24.11
C LEU A 175 3.83 2.46 23.80
N HIS A 176 4.96 2.92 23.23
CA HIS A 176 6.14 2.08 23.04
C HIS A 176 6.66 1.49 24.35
N LYS A 177 6.65 2.27 25.44
CA LYS A 177 7.02 1.79 26.79
C LYS A 177 6.02 0.77 27.33
N GLU A 178 4.72 1.04 27.18
CA GLU A 178 3.63 0.15 27.64
C GLU A 178 3.70 -1.20 26.93
N PHE A 179 3.87 -1.21 25.61
CA PHE A 179 4.05 -2.43 24.83
C PHE A 179 5.45 -3.03 24.89
N LYS A 180 6.36 -2.47 25.70
CA LYS A 180 7.75 -2.93 25.86
C LYS A 180 8.51 -3.05 24.54
N VAL A 181 8.33 -2.06 23.64
CA VAL A 181 9.03 -2.02 22.37
C VAL A 181 10.53 -1.90 22.60
N ASN A 182 11.29 -2.90 22.16
CA ASN A 182 12.74 -2.95 22.33
C ASN A 182 13.47 -2.13 21.26
N LYS A 183 12.92 -2.11 20.04
CA LYS A 183 13.51 -1.42 18.90
C LYS A 183 12.42 -0.96 17.94
N TYR A 184 12.60 0.22 17.36
CA TYR A 184 11.75 0.66 16.24
C TYR A 184 12.59 1.16 15.08
N GLN A 185 11.99 1.09 13.89
CA GLN A 185 12.58 1.56 12.64
C GLN A 185 11.61 2.50 11.93
N LYS A 186 12.13 3.62 11.43
CA LYS A 186 11.37 4.50 10.56
C LYS A 186 11.10 3.82 9.22
N MET A 187 9.85 3.89 8.78
CA MET A 187 9.42 3.40 7.48
C MET A 187 8.24 4.23 6.99
N LYS A 188 8.27 4.60 5.73
CA LYS A 188 7.20 5.35 5.07
C LYS A 188 6.32 4.41 4.25
N SER A 189 5.27 4.98 3.65
CA SER A 189 4.27 4.29 2.83
C SER A 189 3.56 3.12 3.50
N SER A 190 2.70 2.43 2.78
CA SER A 190 2.01 1.23 3.22
C SER A 190 2.95 0.02 3.41
N LEU A 191 4.21 0.14 2.99
CA LEU A 191 5.25 -0.86 3.23
C LEU A 191 5.33 -1.26 4.72
N LYS A 192 5.09 -0.31 5.63
CA LYS A 192 5.06 -0.57 7.09
C LYS A 192 4.03 -1.62 7.50
N PHE A 193 2.88 -1.67 6.84
CA PHE A 193 1.86 -2.71 7.09
C PHE A 193 2.29 -4.06 6.50
N CYS A 194 2.94 -4.03 5.34
CA CYS A 194 3.44 -5.23 4.67
C CYS A 194 4.50 -5.96 5.51
N VAL A 195 5.46 -5.24 6.08
CA VAL A 195 6.51 -5.85 6.91
C VAL A 195 5.97 -6.40 8.24
N ILE A 196 4.87 -5.83 8.76
CA ILE A 196 4.15 -6.41 9.91
C ILE A 196 3.46 -7.71 9.49
N ALA A 197 2.74 -7.70 8.36
CA ALA A 197 2.09 -8.89 7.82
C ALA A 197 3.10 -10.02 7.52
N ALA A 198 4.31 -9.66 7.10
CA ALA A 198 5.42 -10.61 6.86
C ALA A 198 6.13 -11.08 8.16
N GLY A 199 5.71 -10.61 9.35
CA GLY A 199 6.31 -10.98 10.63
C GLY A 199 7.71 -10.42 10.86
N GLU A 200 8.13 -9.41 10.11
CA GLU A 200 9.43 -8.74 10.28
C GLU A 200 9.40 -7.76 11.45
N PHE A 201 8.24 -7.15 11.68
CA PHE A 201 7.94 -6.25 12.80
C PHE A 201 6.63 -6.68 13.46
N ASP A 202 6.44 -6.25 14.71
CA ASP A 202 5.29 -6.66 15.52
C ASP A 202 4.15 -5.66 15.50
N LEU A 203 4.47 -4.36 15.42
CA LEU A 203 3.45 -3.34 15.54
C LEU A 203 3.85 -2.01 14.86
N TYR A 204 2.82 -1.25 14.56
CA TYR A 204 2.90 0.14 14.15
C TYR A 204 1.98 0.96 15.05
N ILE A 205 2.52 2.02 15.66
CA ILE A 205 1.77 2.94 16.49
C ILE A 205 1.94 4.34 15.91
N ALA A 206 0.83 5.00 15.60
CA ALA A 206 0.83 6.36 15.10
C ALA A 206 -0.44 7.10 15.56
N GLU A 207 -0.40 8.42 15.47
CA GLU A 207 -1.61 9.23 15.55
C GLU A 207 -2.48 9.01 14.31
N PRO A 208 -3.80 9.23 14.40
CA PRO A 208 -4.68 9.25 13.23
C PRO A 208 -4.21 10.30 12.22
N ARG A 209 -3.80 9.88 11.04
CA ARG A 209 -3.19 10.74 10.02
C ARG A 209 -3.30 10.22 8.59
N ALA A 210 -3.98 9.12 8.43
CA ALA A 210 -4.13 8.44 7.15
C ALA A 210 -5.41 8.88 6.46
N TYR A 211 -5.39 8.89 5.13
CA TYR A 211 -6.59 9.00 4.30
C TYR A 211 -7.18 7.61 4.04
N GLU A 212 -8.36 7.56 3.42
CA GLU A 212 -9.08 6.31 3.17
C GLU A 212 -8.27 5.33 2.32
N TRP A 213 -7.48 5.83 1.37
CA TRP A 213 -6.63 5.03 0.48
C TRP A 213 -5.31 4.55 1.10
N ASP A 214 -4.96 5.05 2.27
CA ASP A 214 -3.74 4.66 3.01
C ASP A 214 -3.95 3.43 3.92
N ILE A 215 -5.19 2.98 4.13
CA ILE A 215 -5.55 1.99 5.16
C ILE A 215 -5.99 0.67 4.55
#